data_e252b977602363b0dcdb249faccc2a99
#
_entry.id   e252b977602363b0dcdb249faccc2a99
#
_cell.length_a   1.000
_cell.length_b   1.000
_cell.length_c   1.000
_cell.angle_alpha   90.00
_cell.angle_beta   90.00
_cell.angle_gamma   90.00
#
_symmetry.space_group_name_H-M   'P 1'
#
loop_
_entity.id
_entity.type
_entity.pdbx_description
1 polymer ?
#
loop_
_entity_poly.entity_id
_entity_poly.type
_entity_poly.pdbx_seq_one_letter_code
_entity_poly.pdbx_strand_id
1 'polypeptide(L)'
;MALLERVGLANKADAFPSELSGGQQQRVAIARALAMQPKLMLFDEPTSALDPELVGEVLAVMRELAEDGMTMIVVTHEMEFAREVADTVVFMDAGVVVESGRPADVLGNPQHQRTKTFLTRLRSEHEHP
;
A
#
# COMPACT_ATOMS: atom_id res chain seq x y z
N MET A 1 -5.55 18.39 13.62
CA MET A 1 -5.12 19.15 12.40
C MET A 1 -3.80 18.64 11.83
N ALA A 2 -2.78 18.45 12.66
CA ALA A 2 -1.48 17.98 12.16
C ALA A 2 -1.55 16.65 11.42
N LEU A 3 -2.35 15.70 11.90
CA LEU A 3 -2.52 14.41 11.24
C LEU A 3 -3.27 14.53 9.91
N LEU A 4 -4.27 15.40 9.84
CA LEU A 4 -4.98 15.63 8.59
C LEU A 4 -4.10 16.33 7.56
N GLU A 5 -3.23 17.24 7.99
CA GLU A 5 -2.25 17.85 7.10
C GLU A 5 -1.31 16.81 6.54
N ARG A 6 -0.87 15.86 7.38
CA ARG A 6 0.03 14.78 6.98
C ARG A 6 -0.54 13.93 5.86
N VAL A 7 -1.85 13.68 5.88
CA VAL A 7 -2.52 12.88 4.85
C VAL A 7 -3.16 13.73 3.75
N GLY A 8 -2.90 15.06 3.76
CA GLY A 8 -3.39 15.96 2.72
C GLY A 8 -4.85 16.35 2.85
N LEU A 9 -5.42 16.29 4.03
CA LEU A 9 -6.85 16.53 4.25
C LEU A 9 -7.15 17.63 5.27
N ALA A 10 -6.24 18.58 5.46
CA ALA A 10 -6.45 19.66 6.42
C ALA A 10 -7.75 20.43 6.16
N ASN A 11 -8.13 20.60 4.89
CA ASN A 11 -9.34 21.31 4.49
C ASN A 11 -10.63 20.49 4.68
N LYS A 12 -10.52 19.25 5.15
CA LYS A 12 -11.65 18.34 5.36
C LYS A 12 -11.92 18.04 6.84
N ALA A 13 -11.32 18.81 7.74
CA ALA A 13 -11.45 18.60 9.20
C ALA A 13 -12.91 18.57 9.66
N ASP A 14 -13.76 19.39 9.06
CA ASP A 14 -15.17 19.51 9.43
C ASP A 14 -16.12 18.71 8.53
N ALA A 15 -15.59 17.96 7.57
CA ALA A 15 -16.42 17.16 6.67
C ALA A 15 -16.91 15.87 7.34
N PHE A 16 -18.13 15.46 6.99
CA PHE A 16 -18.64 14.15 7.39
C PHE A 16 -18.05 13.07 6.51
N PRO A 17 -17.93 11.81 7.03
CA PRO A 17 -17.39 10.70 6.21
C PRO A 17 -18.09 10.51 4.87
N SER A 18 -19.41 10.75 4.80
CA SER A 18 -20.17 10.63 3.56
C SER A 18 -19.82 11.69 2.51
N GLU A 19 -19.12 12.76 2.92
CA GLU A 19 -18.70 13.84 2.01
C GLU A 19 -17.32 13.58 1.41
N LEU A 20 -16.64 12.50 1.84
CA LEU A 20 -15.29 12.19 1.42
C LEU A 20 -15.28 11.12 0.34
N SER A 21 -14.34 11.23 -0.62
CA SER A 21 -14.09 10.18 -1.59
C SER A 21 -13.54 8.93 -0.89
N GLY A 22 -13.52 7.79 -1.59
CA GLY A 22 -12.94 6.56 -1.05
C GLY A 22 -11.48 6.73 -0.65
N GLY A 23 -10.68 7.41 -1.49
CA GLY A 23 -9.28 7.70 -1.17
C GLY A 23 -9.13 8.62 0.02
N GLN A 24 -10.01 9.63 0.14
CA GLN A 24 -9.99 10.52 1.30
C GLN A 24 -10.37 9.78 2.57
N GLN A 25 -11.40 8.91 2.52
CA GLN A 25 -11.77 8.07 3.66
C GLN A 25 -10.62 7.17 4.09
N GLN A 26 -9.90 6.59 3.13
CA GLN A 26 -8.75 5.74 3.42
C GLN A 26 -7.63 6.55 4.09
N ARG A 27 -7.36 7.76 3.63
CA ARG A 27 -6.35 8.63 4.25
C ARG A 27 -6.75 9.05 5.67
N VAL A 28 -8.03 9.26 5.93
CA VAL A 28 -8.53 9.51 7.29
C VAL A 28 -8.27 8.29 8.18
N ALA A 29 -8.52 7.08 7.65
CA ALA A 29 -8.24 5.86 8.40
C ALA A 29 -6.76 5.76 8.78
N ILE A 30 -5.85 6.12 7.88
CA ILE A 30 -4.41 6.17 8.16
C ILE A 30 -4.12 7.20 9.27
N ALA A 31 -4.70 8.39 9.18
CA ALA A 31 -4.52 9.43 10.20
C ALA A 31 -5.00 8.95 11.58
N ARG A 32 -6.14 8.24 11.63
CA ARG A 32 -6.66 7.68 12.88
C ARG A 32 -5.69 6.67 13.49
N ALA A 33 -5.11 5.81 12.65
CA ALA A 33 -4.11 4.85 13.12
C ALA A 33 -2.86 5.58 13.65
N LEU A 34 -2.40 6.62 12.95
CA LEU A 34 -1.23 7.41 13.37
C LEU A 34 -1.47 8.14 14.69
N ALA A 35 -2.73 8.50 14.99
CA ALA A 35 -3.07 9.16 16.25
C ALA A 35 -2.75 8.31 17.47
N MET A 36 -2.69 6.99 17.30
CA MET A 36 -2.32 6.05 18.35
C MET A 36 -0.81 6.00 18.61
N GLN A 37 -0.02 6.70 17.81
CA GLN A 37 1.43 6.70 17.86
C GLN A 37 2.02 5.28 17.80
N PRO A 38 1.67 4.49 16.77
CA PRO A 38 2.03 3.08 16.71
C PRO A 38 3.53 2.91 16.42
N LYS A 39 4.09 1.78 16.88
CA LYS A 39 5.44 1.38 16.51
C LYS A 39 5.45 0.60 15.21
N LEU A 40 4.31 0.02 14.84
CA LEU A 40 4.13 -0.80 13.64
C LEU A 40 2.75 -0.51 13.06
N MET A 41 2.69 -0.27 11.76
CA MET A 41 1.41 -0.13 11.05
C MET A 41 1.21 -1.32 10.12
N LEU A 42 -0.03 -1.81 10.10
CA LEU A 42 -0.45 -2.91 9.23
C LEU A 42 -1.43 -2.35 8.19
N PHE A 43 -1.14 -2.61 6.92
CA PHE A 43 -2.02 -2.23 5.82
C PHE A 43 -2.45 -3.50 5.09
N ASP A 44 -3.75 -3.74 5.03
CA ASP A 44 -4.31 -4.92 4.35
C ASP A 44 -5.05 -4.46 3.10
N GLU A 45 -4.37 -4.55 1.97
CA GLU A 45 -4.89 -4.15 0.65
C GLU A 45 -5.55 -2.77 0.67
N PRO A 46 -4.79 -1.71 1.07
CA PRO A 46 -5.39 -0.39 1.32
C PRO A 46 -5.96 0.28 0.08
N THR A 47 -5.63 -0.19 -1.12
CA THR A 47 -6.10 0.41 -2.37
C THR A 47 -7.04 -0.49 -3.17
N SER A 48 -7.31 -1.71 -2.69
CA SER A 48 -8.04 -2.71 -3.49
C SER A 48 -9.49 -2.32 -3.82
N ALA A 49 -10.13 -1.54 -2.95
CA ALA A 49 -11.52 -1.12 -3.15
C ALA A 49 -11.65 0.27 -3.78
N LEU A 50 -10.54 0.87 -4.19
CA LEU A 50 -10.52 2.23 -4.73
C LEU A 50 -10.52 2.22 -6.26
N ASP A 51 -11.14 3.25 -6.86
CA ASP A 51 -10.96 3.50 -8.28
C ASP A 51 -9.49 3.76 -8.57
N PRO A 52 -8.98 3.32 -9.76
CA PRO A 52 -7.56 3.48 -10.09
C PRO A 52 -7.02 4.90 -9.94
N GLU A 53 -7.86 5.90 -10.23
CA GLU A 53 -7.47 7.32 -10.14
C GLU A 53 -7.27 7.79 -8.71
N LEU A 54 -7.79 7.06 -7.71
CA LEU A 54 -7.65 7.41 -6.29
C LEU A 54 -6.49 6.68 -5.61
N VAL A 55 -5.98 5.65 -6.24
CA VAL A 55 -4.92 4.79 -5.67
C VAL A 55 -3.64 5.58 -5.39
N GLY A 56 -3.24 6.46 -6.32
CA GLY A 56 -1.98 7.20 -6.21
C GLY A 56 -1.90 8.08 -4.97
N GLU A 57 -3.01 8.68 -4.55
CA GLU A 57 -3.04 9.55 -3.37
C GLU A 57 -2.77 8.78 -2.09
N VAL A 58 -3.35 7.57 -1.97
CA VAL A 58 -3.15 6.72 -0.79
C VAL A 58 -1.72 6.19 -0.77
N LEU A 59 -1.21 5.73 -1.91
CA LEU A 59 0.16 5.23 -1.99
C LEU A 59 1.18 6.32 -1.69
N ALA A 60 0.91 7.58 -2.08
CA ALA A 60 1.79 8.69 -1.78
C ALA A 60 1.92 8.91 -0.26
N VAL A 61 0.82 8.84 0.47
CA VAL A 61 0.85 8.95 1.93
C VAL A 61 1.67 7.81 2.53
N MET A 62 1.47 6.58 2.07
CA MET A 62 2.20 5.42 2.57
C MET A 62 3.69 5.53 2.27
N ARG A 63 4.04 6.06 1.09
CA ARG A 63 5.44 6.28 0.70
C ARG A 63 6.12 7.28 1.64
N GLU A 64 5.44 8.37 1.98
CA GLU A 64 5.97 9.33 2.94
C GLU A 64 6.19 8.73 4.32
N LEU A 65 5.27 7.89 4.79
CA LEU A 65 5.43 7.21 6.08
C LEU A 65 6.66 6.31 6.07
N ALA A 66 6.89 5.60 4.96
CA ALA A 66 8.07 4.75 4.83
C ALA A 66 9.35 5.57 4.83
N GLU A 67 9.37 6.70 4.13
CA GLU A 67 10.52 7.61 4.10
C GLU A 67 10.84 8.17 5.48
N ASP A 68 9.81 8.37 6.31
CA ASP A 68 9.98 8.85 7.69
C ASP A 68 10.40 7.76 8.66
N GLY A 69 10.61 6.55 8.19
CA GLY A 69 11.10 5.45 9.01
C GLY A 69 10.04 4.65 9.75
N MET A 70 8.75 4.82 9.38
CA MET A 70 7.69 4.04 9.99
C MET A 70 7.82 2.56 9.62
N THR A 71 7.80 1.68 10.64
CA THR A 71 7.78 0.24 10.40
C THR A 71 6.40 -0.18 9.94
N MET A 72 6.33 -0.85 8.78
CA MET A 72 5.05 -1.22 8.17
C MET A 72 5.09 -2.63 7.61
N ILE A 73 3.96 -3.32 7.72
CA ILE A 73 3.69 -4.54 6.97
C ILE A 73 2.52 -4.20 6.04
N VAL A 74 2.73 -4.38 4.74
CA VAL A 74 1.74 -4.01 3.72
C VAL A 74 1.38 -5.23 2.88
N VAL A 75 0.11 -5.59 2.88
CA VAL A 75 -0.42 -6.60 1.96
C VAL A 75 -0.98 -5.84 0.76
N THR A 76 -0.45 -6.07 -0.43
CA THR A 76 -0.83 -5.28 -1.59
C THR A 76 -0.56 -6.02 -2.90
N HIS A 77 -1.30 -5.64 -3.94
CA HIS A 77 -1.04 -6.01 -5.33
C HIS A 77 -0.33 -4.89 -6.10
N GLU A 78 -0.02 -3.79 -5.43
CA GLU A 78 0.65 -2.64 -6.04
C GLU A 78 2.16 -2.88 -6.11
N MET A 79 2.60 -3.51 -7.19
CA MET A 79 3.98 -4.00 -7.32
C MET A 79 5.00 -2.88 -7.50
N GLU A 80 4.65 -1.81 -8.20
CA GLU A 80 5.56 -0.66 -8.34
C GLU A 80 5.82 -0.01 -6.99
N PHE A 81 4.77 0.15 -6.18
CA PHE A 81 4.90 0.66 -4.82
C PHE A 81 5.79 -0.26 -3.98
N ALA A 82 5.55 -1.57 -4.04
CA ALA A 82 6.36 -2.54 -3.30
C ALA A 82 7.83 -2.46 -3.72
N ARG A 83 8.08 -2.34 -5.02
CA ARG A 83 9.44 -2.26 -5.55
C ARG A 83 10.18 -1.02 -5.05
N GLU A 84 9.49 0.13 -5.00
CA GLU A 84 10.09 1.39 -4.58
C GLU A 84 10.32 1.50 -3.07
N VAL A 85 9.42 0.93 -2.28
CA VAL A 85 9.31 1.26 -0.86
C VAL A 85 9.74 0.12 0.06
N ALA A 86 9.53 -1.14 -0.33
CA ALA A 86 9.78 -2.26 0.55
C ALA A 86 11.27 -2.53 0.75
N ASP A 87 11.63 -2.88 1.98
CA ASP A 87 12.95 -3.41 2.30
C ASP A 87 12.98 -4.91 2.01
N THR A 88 11.89 -5.59 2.32
CA THR A 88 11.73 -7.03 2.09
C THR A 88 10.36 -7.29 1.48
N VAL A 89 10.32 -8.11 0.44
CA VAL A 89 9.09 -8.58 -0.19
C VAL A 89 8.91 -10.05 0.14
N VAL A 90 7.68 -10.40 0.52
CA VAL A 90 7.31 -11.78 0.85
C VAL A 90 6.15 -12.18 -0.04
N PHE A 91 6.35 -13.21 -0.88
CA PHE A 91 5.27 -13.76 -1.68
C PHE A 91 4.68 -14.96 -0.95
N MET A 92 3.36 -14.92 -0.74
CA MET A 92 2.62 -15.98 -0.08
C MET A 92 1.57 -16.56 -1.01
N ASP A 93 1.36 -17.87 -0.90
CA ASP A 93 0.34 -18.58 -1.65
C ASP A 93 -0.11 -19.79 -0.84
N ALA A 94 -1.41 -20.05 -0.84
CA ALA A 94 -2.01 -21.17 -0.11
C ALA A 94 -1.60 -21.22 1.36
N GLY A 95 -1.48 -20.06 1.99
CA GLY A 95 -1.16 -19.96 3.42
C GLY A 95 0.30 -20.17 3.79
N VAL A 96 1.19 -20.26 2.80
CA VAL A 96 2.62 -20.46 3.07
C VAL A 96 3.46 -19.40 2.37
N VAL A 97 4.63 -19.12 2.94
CA VAL A 97 5.63 -18.25 2.31
C VAL A 97 6.31 -19.06 1.20
N VAL A 98 6.19 -18.58 -0.03
CA VAL A 98 6.80 -19.22 -1.19
C VAL A 98 8.19 -18.68 -1.44
N GLU A 99 8.33 -17.37 -1.39
CA GLU A 99 9.60 -16.71 -1.68
C GLU A 99 9.68 -15.40 -0.91
N SER A 100 10.88 -15.06 -0.42
CA SER A 100 11.08 -13.77 0.23
C SER A 100 12.50 -13.25 -0.05
N GLY A 101 12.65 -11.94 0.00
CA GLY A 101 13.95 -11.30 -0.22
C GLY A 101 13.78 -9.84 -0.60
N ARG A 102 14.84 -9.26 -1.15
CA ARG A 102 14.80 -7.87 -1.60
C ARG A 102 13.85 -7.72 -2.79
N PRO A 103 13.22 -6.53 -2.95
CA PRO A 103 12.31 -6.31 -4.08
C PRO A 103 12.93 -6.64 -5.43
N ALA A 104 14.19 -6.28 -5.67
CA ALA A 104 14.85 -6.57 -6.94
C ALA A 104 14.94 -8.07 -7.22
N ASP A 105 15.08 -8.88 -6.18
CA ASP A 105 15.17 -10.33 -6.32
C ASP A 105 13.80 -10.98 -6.50
N VAL A 106 12.87 -10.68 -5.64
CA VAL A 106 11.54 -11.32 -5.65
C VAL A 106 10.67 -10.83 -6.81
N LEU A 107 10.69 -9.53 -7.09
CA LEU A 107 9.86 -8.94 -8.13
C LEU A 107 10.57 -8.84 -9.48
N GLY A 108 11.89 -8.67 -9.46
CA GLY A 108 12.67 -8.52 -10.69
C GLY A 108 13.24 -9.82 -11.23
N ASN A 109 13.53 -10.79 -10.37
CA ASN A 109 14.13 -12.06 -10.76
C ASN A 109 13.64 -13.20 -9.86
N PRO A 110 12.31 -13.48 -9.87
CA PRO A 110 11.75 -14.52 -9.00
C PRO A 110 12.30 -15.90 -9.35
N GLN A 111 12.52 -16.74 -8.33
CA GLN A 111 13.10 -18.06 -8.47
C GLN A 111 12.04 -19.16 -8.48
N HIS A 112 10.88 -18.93 -7.87
CA HIS A 112 9.82 -19.91 -7.78
C HIS A 112 8.79 -19.73 -8.88
N GLN A 113 8.32 -20.84 -9.45
CA GLN A 113 7.36 -20.79 -10.54
C GLN A 113 6.05 -20.12 -10.13
N ARG A 114 5.59 -20.34 -8.90
CA ARG A 114 4.37 -19.70 -8.42
C ARG A 114 4.49 -18.16 -8.39
N THR A 115 5.66 -17.67 -7.97
CA THR A 115 5.93 -16.22 -7.97
C THR A 115 5.92 -15.68 -9.40
N LYS A 116 6.58 -16.36 -10.32
CA LYS A 116 6.62 -15.97 -11.73
C LYS A 116 5.21 -15.90 -12.33
N THR A 117 4.40 -16.92 -12.05
CA THR A 117 3.03 -17.01 -12.57
C THR A 117 2.17 -15.87 -12.03
N PHE A 118 2.28 -15.59 -10.72
CA PHE A 118 1.53 -14.51 -10.08
C PHE A 118 1.89 -13.15 -10.69
N LEU A 119 3.18 -12.86 -10.84
CA LEU A 119 3.63 -11.59 -11.39
C LEU A 119 3.21 -11.42 -12.85
N THR A 120 3.23 -12.51 -13.62
CA THR A 120 2.78 -12.50 -15.01
C THR A 120 1.28 -12.16 -15.09
N ARG A 121 0.47 -12.76 -14.23
CA ARG A 121 -0.98 -12.47 -14.19
C ARG A 121 -1.26 -11.02 -13.85
N LEU A 122 -0.57 -10.48 -12.84
CA LEU A 122 -0.75 -9.07 -12.47
C LEU A 122 -0.39 -8.15 -13.62
N ARG A 123 0.69 -8.44 -14.33
CA ARG A 123 1.12 -7.63 -15.47
C ARG A 123 0.08 -7.66 -16.58
N SER A 124 -0.48 -8.83 -16.87
CA SER A 124 -1.54 -8.98 -17.87
C SER A 124 -2.80 -8.20 -17.52
N GLU A 125 -3.18 -8.21 -16.24
CA GLU A 125 -4.35 -7.47 -15.77
C GLU A 125 -4.16 -5.96 -15.93
N HIS A 126 -2.94 -5.45 -15.72
CA HIS A 126 -2.64 -4.03 -15.87
C HIS A 126 -2.51 -3.59 -17.32
N GLU A 127 -2.20 -4.49 -18.24
CA GLU A 127 -2.05 -4.20 -19.65
C GLU A 127 -3.39 -4.16 -20.41
N HIS A 128 -4.45 -4.68 -19.82
CA HIS A 128 -5.79 -4.64 -20.42
C HIS A 128 -6.54 -3.41 -19.96
N PRO A 129 -6.99 -2.56 -20.92
CA PRO A 129 -7.78 -1.37 -20.59
C PRO A 129 -9.17 -1.69 -20.05
#